data_f96095e37fdc2cf57f54002a329e0b85
#
_entry.id   f96095e37fdc2cf57f54002a329e0b85
#
_cell.length_a   1.000
_cell.length_b   1.000
_cell.length_c   1.000
_cell.angle_alpha   90.00
_cell.angle_beta   90.00
_cell.angle_gamma   90.00
#
_symmetry.space_group_name_H-M   'P 1'
#
loop_
_entity.id
_entity.type
_entity.pdbx_description
1 polymer ?
#
loop_
_entity_poly.entity_id
_entity_poly.type
_entity_poly.pdbx_seq_one_letter_code
_entity_poly.pdbx_strand_id
1 'polypeptide(L)'
;MKRFLTRKDLRMKRKQAIYAAISVIVVIALYLVLTRKEKPEPELPIVCVTPAQQQDVEIYGEYVGRIRAQQFVEVRARVEGFLEQMLFEEGTYVKRNQTLFVINQDKYRAKADKARAQLKKDEATARKAQRDLDRIRPLYEKNAASQLDLDNAIAAYETAVASVGMSEADLDQAEQELG
;
A
#
# COMPACT_ATOMS: atom_id res chain seq x y z
N MET A 1 103.04 81.06 7.47
CA MET A 1 103.92 79.91 7.35
C MET A 1 103.16 78.70 6.79
N LYS A 2 103.19 78.47 5.45
CA LYS A 2 102.51 77.36 4.79
C LYS A 2 103.48 76.15 4.76
N ARG A 3 103.20 75.07 5.47
CA ARG A 3 103.94 73.79 5.37
C ARG A 3 103.56 73.09 4.08
N PHE A 4 104.57 72.98 3.17
CA PHE A 4 104.41 72.13 1.99
C PHE A 4 104.48 70.69 2.37
N LEU A 5 103.39 69.97 2.21
CA LEU A 5 103.34 68.52 2.35
C LEU A 5 103.93 67.87 1.11
N THR A 6 104.99 67.11 1.27
CA THR A 6 105.73 66.38 0.24
C THR A 6 104.91 65.20 -0.34
N ARG A 7 105.00 64.94 -1.63
CA ARG A 7 104.34 63.88 -2.37
C ARG A 7 104.43 62.50 -1.75
N LYS A 8 105.36 62.18 -0.88
CA LYS A 8 105.58 60.93 -0.15
C LYS A 8 104.56 60.74 0.99
N ASP A 9 104.16 61.80 1.69
CA ASP A 9 103.17 61.73 2.78
C ASP A 9 101.74 61.39 2.27
N LEU A 10 101.45 61.89 1.10
CA LEU A 10 100.17 61.61 0.46
C LEU A 10 100.04 60.13 0.01
N ARG A 11 101.10 59.47 -0.41
CA ARG A 11 101.12 58.06 -0.77
C ARG A 11 101.02 57.14 0.43
N MET A 12 101.64 57.55 1.60
CA MET A 12 101.55 56.77 2.85
C MET A 12 100.15 56.84 3.44
N LYS A 13 99.49 57.99 3.43
CA LYS A 13 98.10 58.13 3.91
C LYS A 13 97.09 57.37 3.02
N ARG A 14 97.32 57.32 1.71
CA ARG A 14 96.48 56.53 0.79
C ARG A 14 96.63 55.03 1.04
N LYS A 15 97.80 54.50 1.30
CA LYS A 15 98.02 53.10 1.63
C LYS A 15 97.40 52.74 2.98
N GLN A 16 97.52 53.61 3.99
CA GLN A 16 96.90 53.39 5.30
C GLN A 16 95.38 53.47 5.21
N ALA A 17 94.82 54.35 4.38
CA ALA A 17 93.37 54.39 4.14
C ALA A 17 92.86 53.17 3.41
N ILE A 18 93.65 52.60 2.49
CA ILE A 18 93.29 51.36 1.77
C ILE A 18 93.30 50.16 2.75
N TYR A 19 94.33 50.08 3.61
CA TYR A 19 94.40 49.00 4.62
C TYR A 19 93.28 49.10 5.67
N ALA A 20 92.89 50.29 6.08
CA ALA A 20 91.77 50.54 6.96
C ALA A 20 90.43 50.14 6.30
N ALA A 21 90.28 50.49 5.01
CA ALA A 21 89.08 50.07 4.28
C ALA A 21 88.97 48.59 4.13
N ILE A 22 90.08 47.89 3.83
CA ILE A 22 90.10 46.40 3.74
C ILE A 22 89.79 45.77 5.10
N SER A 23 90.34 46.28 6.19
CA SER A 23 90.09 45.83 7.56
C SER A 23 88.61 45.95 7.92
N VAL A 24 87.95 47.03 7.57
CA VAL A 24 86.52 47.27 7.81
C VAL A 24 85.68 46.26 6.99
N ILE A 25 86.02 45.99 5.72
CA ILE A 25 85.33 45.03 4.88
C ILE A 25 85.46 43.62 5.43
N VAL A 26 86.66 43.22 5.92
CA VAL A 26 86.87 41.90 6.53
C VAL A 26 86.05 41.72 7.83
N VAL A 27 86.00 42.78 8.66
CA VAL A 27 85.20 42.75 9.88
C VAL A 27 83.73 42.66 9.55
N ILE A 28 83.21 43.37 8.55
CA ILE A 28 81.83 43.29 8.07
C ILE A 28 81.56 41.91 7.50
N ALA A 29 82.45 41.36 6.69
CA ALA A 29 82.29 39.98 6.14
C ALA A 29 82.26 38.96 7.24
N LEU A 30 83.17 39.03 8.24
CA LEU A 30 83.20 38.18 9.38
C LEU A 30 81.92 38.31 10.22
N TYR A 31 81.41 39.52 10.40
CA TYR A 31 80.12 39.73 11.09
C TYR A 31 78.98 39.14 10.36
N LEU A 32 78.91 39.20 9.03
CA LEU A 32 77.85 38.62 8.20
C LEU A 32 77.92 37.11 8.20
N VAL A 33 79.09 36.51 8.29
CA VAL A 33 79.26 35.08 8.39
C VAL A 33 78.82 34.59 9.79
N LEU A 34 79.21 35.28 10.86
CA LEU A 34 78.81 34.93 12.21
C LEU A 34 77.33 35.20 12.51
N THR A 35 76.67 36.07 11.80
CA THR A 35 75.23 36.39 11.93
C THR A 35 74.34 35.55 10.98
N ARG A 36 74.91 34.68 10.16
CA ARG A 36 74.11 33.72 9.40
C ARG A 36 73.45 32.80 10.40
N LYS A 37 72.26 33.17 10.82
CA LYS A 37 71.37 32.24 11.51
C LYS A 37 71.05 31.05 10.54
N GLU A 38 71.46 29.86 10.91
CA GLU A 38 70.99 28.69 10.24
C GLU A 38 69.47 28.70 10.28
N LYS A 39 68.86 28.57 9.11
CA LYS A 39 67.42 28.46 9.01
C LYS A 39 67.03 27.18 9.75
N PRO A 40 66.19 27.21 10.79
CA PRO A 40 65.78 25.98 11.46
C PRO A 40 65.20 25.04 10.44
N GLU A 41 65.69 23.84 10.36
CA GLU A 41 65.10 22.78 9.58
C GLU A 41 63.69 22.59 10.06
N PRO A 42 62.67 22.55 9.12
CA PRO A 42 61.28 22.35 9.54
C PRO A 42 61.17 21.00 10.26
N GLU A 43 60.82 21.02 11.53
CA GLU A 43 60.51 19.80 12.26
C GLU A 43 59.33 19.11 11.56
N LEU A 44 59.59 17.93 10.99
CA LEU A 44 58.55 17.15 10.37
C LEU A 44 57.56 16.68 11.46
N PRO A 45 56.27 16.87 11.27
CA PRO A 45 55.29 16.49 12.26
C PRO A 45 55.35 14.97 12.49
N ILE A 46 55.46 14.55 13.73
CA ILE A 46 55.38 13.15 14.11
C ILE A 46 53.92 12.74 13.95
N VAL A 47 53.63 11.85 13.02
CA VAL A 47 52.30 11.27 12.79
C VAL A 47 52.31 9.81 13.24
N CYS A 48 51.33 9.46 14.04
CA CYS A 48 51.07 8.06 14.35
C CYS A 48 50.28 7.43 13.19
N VAL A 49 50.85 6.42 12.58
CA VAL A 49 50.19 5.61 11.55
C VAL A 49 49.75 4.29 12.14
N THR A 50 48.51 3.93 11.88
CA THR A 50 48.01 2.59 12.22
C THR A 50 47.87 1.82 10.91
N PRO A 51 48.35 0.59 10.84
CA PRO A 51 48.17 -0.23 9.65
C PRO A 51 46.69 -0.47 9.39
N ALA A 52 46.26 -0.36 8.15
CA ALA A 52 44.90 -0.73 7.76
C ALA A 52 44.72 -2.23 7.94
N GLN A 53 43.72 -2.60 8.71
CA GLN A 53 43.32 -4.00 8.87
C GLN A 53 42.13 -4.28 8.01
N GLN A 54 42.20 -5.33 7.21
CA GLN A 54 41.08 -5.86 6.47
C GLN A 54 40.31 -6.79 7.38
N GLN A 55 39.04 -6.45 7.65
CA GLN A 55 38.14 -7.34 8.36
C GLN A 55 36.77 -7.28 7.68
N ASP A 56 36.04 -8.38 7.78
CA ASP A 56 34.65 -8.42 7.33
C ASP A 56 33.80 -7.62 8.30
N VAL A 57 33.05 -6.67 7.76
CA VAL A 57 32.10 -5.86 8.52
C VAL A 57 30.71 -6.24 8.05
N GLU A 58 29.92 -6.73 8.98
CA GLU A 58 28.50 -6.96 8.71
C GLU A 58 27.77 -5.63 8.62
N ILE A 59 27.17 -5.39 7.46
CA ILE A 59 26.41 -4.18 7.22
C ILE A 59 24.93 -4.51 7.40
N TYR A 60 24.32 -4.00 8.45
CA TYR A 60 22.88 -4.14 8.70
C TYR A 60 22.15 -2.97 8.10
N GLY A 61 21.16 -3.28 7.25
CA GLY A 61 20.20 -2.30 6.76
C GLY A 61 18.89 -2.46 7.51
N GLU A 62 18.37 -1.39 8.06
CA GLU A 62 17.03 -1.37 8.66
C GLU A 62 16.02 -0.89 7.61
N TYR A 63 15.02 -1.74 7.32
CA TYR A 63 14.01 -1.46 6.31
C TYR A 63 12.62 -1.51 6.94
N VAL A 64 11.86 -0.46 6.74
CA VAL A 64 10.45 -0.45 7.12
C VAL A 64 9.65 -1.21 6.07
N GLY A 65 8.97 -2.28 6.47
CA GLY A 65 8.15 -3.11 5.61
C GLY A 65 6.77 -3.35 6.21
N ARG A 66 5.81 -3.73 5.35
CA ARG A 66 4.48 -4.16 5.77
C ARG A 66 4.27 -5.62 5.39
N ILE A 67 4.01 -6.46 6.38
CA ILE A 67 3.68 -7.86 6.16
C ILE A 67 2.24 -7.95 5.68
N ARG A 68 2.01 -8.68 4.59
CA ARG A 68 0.67 -9.02 4.09
C ARG A 68 0.60 -10.51 3.84
N ALA A 69 -0.59 -11.07 4.04
CA ALA A 69 -0.83 -12.46 3.67
C ALA A 69 -0.67 -12.65 2.16
N GLN A 70 -0.04 -13.75 1.76
CA GLN A 70 0.11 -14.12 0.35
C GLN A 70 -1.24 -14.42 -0.31
N GLN A 71 -2.13 -15.04 0.45
CA GLN A 71 -3.51 -15.30 0.05
C GLN A 71 -4.44 -14.64 1.05
N PHE A 72 -5.38 -13.90 0.56
CA PHE A 72 -6.32 -13.14 1.34
C PHE A 72 -7.69 -13.26 0.68
N VAL A 73 -8.71 -13.55 1.46
CA VAL A 73 -10.08 -13.69 1.01
C VAL A 73 -10.98 -12.81 1.86
N GLU A 74 -11.77 -11.99 1.20
CA GLU A 74 -12.80 -11.18 1.86
C GLU A 74 -14.13 -11.97 1.86
N VAL A 75 -14.65 -12.23 3.05
CA VAL A 75 -15.96 -12.88 3.21
C VAL A 75 -17.03 -11.82 3.31
N ARG A 76 -17.94 -11.83 2.32
CA ARG A 76 -19.06 -10.87 2.27
C ARG A 76 -20.38 -11.63 2.35
N ALA A 77 -21.32 -11.06 3.10
CA ALA A 77 -22.69 -11.54 3.11
C ALA A 77 -23.35 -11.26 1.74
N ARG A 78 -24.26 -12.14 1.31
CA ARG A 78 -25.08 -11.96 0.10
C ARG A 78 -26.33 -11.13 0.37
N VAL A 79 -26.74 -11.07 1.65
CA VAL A 79 -27.95 -10.37 2.08
C VAL A 79 -27.61 -9.32 3.15
N GLU A 80 -28.45 -8.32 3.25
CA GLU A 80 -28.33 -7.26 4.25
C GLU A 80 -29.04 -7.66 5.53
N GLY A 81 -28.42 -7.44 6.69
CA GLY A 81 -29.07 -7.74 7.97
C GLY A 81 -28.18 -7.43 9.15
N PHE A 82 -28.75 -7.61 10.32
CA PHE A 82 -28.00 -7.48 11.57
C PHE A 82 -27.26 -8.77 11.86
N LEU A 83 -25.98 -8.64 12.24
CA LEU A 83 -25.20 -9.77 12.72
C LEU A 83 -25.78 -10.25 14.05
N GLU A 84 -26.20 -11.49 14.10
CA GLU A 84 -26.78 -12.09 15.29
C GLU A 84 -25.72 -12.81 16.12
N GLN A 85 -24.87 -13.59 15.47
CA GLN A 85 -23.82 -14.37 16.12
C GLN A 85 -22.56 -14.42 15.28
N MET A 86 -21.40 -14.44 15.95
CA MET A 86 -20.11 -14.76 15.42
C MET A 86 -19.65 -16.09 16.04
N LEU A 87 -19.41 -17.10 15.23
CA LEU A 87 -19.16 -18.49 15.65
C LEU A 87 -17.70 -18.91 15.51
N PHE A 88 -16.78 -17.98 15.53
CA PHE A 88 -15.34 -18.24 15.52
C PHE A 88 -14.61 -17.23 16.40
N GLU A 89 -13.40 -17.57 16.79
CA GLU A 89 -12.50 -16.67 17.52
C GLU A 89 -11.47 -16.08 16.54
N GLU A 90 -11.20 -14.79 16.65
CA GLU A 90 -10.23 -14.11 15.81
C GLU A 90 -8.83 -14.73 15.99
N GLY A 91 -8.12 -14.88 14.89
CA GLY A 91 -6.80 -15.50 14.87
C GLY A 91 -6.79 -17.04 14.88
N THR A 92 -7.94 -17.69 14.84
CA THR A 92 -8.04 -19.15 14.78
C THR A 92 -8.23 -19.68 13.36
N TYR A 93 -7.93 -20.98 13.17
CA TYR A 93 -8.15 -21.66 11.90
C TYR A 93 -9.61 -22.04 11.74
N VAL A 94 -10.15 -21.78 10.55
CA VAL A 94 -11.51 -22.17 10.17
C VAL A 94 -11.49 -23.28 9.14
N LYS A 95 -12.48 -24.17 9.20
CA LYS A 95 -12.63 -25.30 8.28
C LYS A 95 -13.48 -24.90 7.06
N ARG A 96 -13.33 -25.65 5.99
CA ARG A 96 -14.21 -25.51 4.84
C ARG A 96 -15.66 -25.78 5.25
N ASN A 97 -16.60 -24.92 4.81
CA ASN A 97 -18.03 -24.97 5.14
C ASN A 97 -18.35 -24.75 6.65
N GLN A 98 -17.43 -24.22 7.42
CA GLN A 98 -17.71 -23.80 8.79
C GLN A 98 -18.54 -22.52 8.76
N THR A 99 -19.64 -22.50 9.50
CA THR A 99 -20.43 -21.28 9.72
C THR A 99 -19.62 -20.29 10.54
N LEU A 100 -19.44 -19.09 10.00
CA LEU A 100 -18.67 -18.03 10.66
C LEU A 100 -19.59 -17.00 11.30
N PHE A 101 -20.64 -16.62 10.60
CA PHE A 101 -21.56 -15.58 11.01
C PHE A 101 -23.00 -16.05 10.85
N VAL A 102 -23.85 -15.60 11.73
CA VAL A 102 -25.31 -15.75 11.62
C VAL A 102 -25.91 -14.35 11.50
N ILE A 103 -26.64 -14.13 10.43
CA ILE A 103 -27.38 -12.90 10.18
C ILE A 103 -28.83 -13.12 10.61
N ASN A 104 -29.47 -12.11 11.19
CA ASN A 104 -30.86 -12.21 11.61
C ASN A 104 -31.77 -12.51 10.40
N GLN A 105 -32.49 -13.61 10.49
CA GLN A 105 -33.32 -14.18 9.43
C GLN A 105 -34.81 -13.77 9.48
N ASP A 106 -35.25 -13.08 10.50
CA ASP A 106 -36.69 -12.83 10.72
C ASP A 106 -37.36 -12.15 9.54
N LYS A 107 -36.67 -11.14 8.95
CA LYS A 107 -37.18 -10.43 7.75
C LYS A 107 -37.31 -11.36 6.54
N TYR A 108 -36.33 -12.20 6.32
CA TYR A 108 -36.30 -13.12 5.18
C TYR A 108 -37.28 -14.26 5.34
N ARG A 109 -37.43 -14.77 6.56
CA ARG A 109 -38.43 -15.77 6.90
C ARG A 109 -39.85 -15.24 6.66
N ALA A 110 -40.13 -14.04 7.13
CA ALA A 110 -41.44 -13.39 6.88
C ALA A 110 -41.70 -13.17 5.38
N LYS A 111 -40.65 -12.83 4.59
CA LYS A 111 -40.75 -12.71 3.13
C LYS A 111 -41.06 -14.01 2.45
N ALA A 112 -40.36 -15.09 2.82
CA ALA A 112 -40.62 -16.43 2.29
C ALA A 112 -42.01 -16.93 2.65
N ASP A 113 -42.47 -16.73 3.90
CA ASP A 113 -43.80 -17.11 4.33
C ASP A 113 -44.91 -16.36 3.58
N LYS A 114 -44.68 -15.06 3.29
CA LYS A 114 -45.61 -14.27 2.46
C LYS A 114 -45.68 -14.80 1.04
N ALA A 115 -44.52 -15.09 0.42
CA ALA A 115 -44.46 -15.66 -0.94
C ALA A 115 -45.15 -17.03 -1.01
N ARG A 116 -44.91 -17.89 0.00
CA ARG A 116 -45.56 -19.19 0.12
C ARG A 116 -47.09 -19.08 0.26
N ALA A 117 -47.58 -18.12 1.01
CA ALA A 117 -49.00 -17.85 1.12
C ALA A 117 -49.61 -17.34 -0.20
N GLN A 118 -48.85 -16.50 -0.95
CA GLN A 118 -49.28 -16.03 -2.27
C GLN A 118 -49.38 -17.21 -3.27
N LEU A 119 -48.37 -18.07 -3.35
CA LEU A 119 -48.38 -19.28 -4.19
C LEU A 119 -49.58 -20.14 -3.89
N LYS A 120 -49.86 -20.39 -2.64
CA LYS A 120 -51.01 -21.19 -2.19
C LYS A 120 -52.36 -20.58 -2.64
N LYS A 121 -52.46 -19.26 -2.64
CA LYS A 121 -53.63 -18.52 -3.14
C LYS A 121 -53.77 -18.70 -4.64
N ASP A 122 -52.70 -18.52 -5.42
CA ASP A 122 -52.72 -18.60 -6.88
C ASP A 122 -52.95 -20.03 -7.37
N GLU A 123 -52.40 -21.05 -6.71
CA GLU A 123 -52.75 -22.46 -6.91
C GLU A 123 -54.26 -22.73 -6.69
N ALA A 124 -54.82 -22.13 -5.61
CA ALA A 124 -56.26 -22.30 -5.36
C ALA A 124 -57.11 -21.66 -6.47
N THR A 125 -56.64 -20.52 -7.03
CA THR A 125 -57.28 -19.84 -8.17
C THR A 125 -57.14 -20.68 -9.44
N ALA A 126 -55.96 -21.24 -9.72
CA ALA A 126 -55.75 -22.13 -10.87
C ALA A 126 -56.61 -23.41 -10.77
N ARG A 127 -56.70 -24.03 -9.58
CA ARG A 127 -57.58 -25.18 -9.34
C ARG A 127 -59.08 -24.82 -9.55
N LYS A 128 -59.47 -23.57 -9.20
CA LYS A 128 -60.85 -23.11 -9.48
C LYS A 128 -61.07 -22.95 -11.00
N ALA A 129 -60.17 -22.24 -11.69
CA ALA A 129 -60.29 -22.04 -13.14
C ALA A 129 -60.26 -23.37 -13.91
N GLN A 130 -59.46 -24.34 -13.48
CA GLN A 130 -59.43 -25.72 -14.04
C GLN A 130 -60.79 -26.38 -13.90
N ARG A 131 -61.42 -26.33 -12.72
CA ARG A 131 -62.73 -26.94 -12.49
C ARG A 131 -63.85 -26.26 -13.34
N ASP A 132 -63.75 -24.95 -13.54
CA ASP A 132 -64.67 -24.21 -14.36
C ASP A 132 -64.51 -24.59 -15.84
N LEU A 133 -63.29 -24.71 -16.35
CA LEU A 133 -62.96 -25.21 -17.68
C LEU A 133 -63.49 -26.64 -17.89
N ASP A 134 -63.20 -27.54 -16.92
CA ASP A 134 -63.66 -28.95 -16.96
C ASP A 134 -65.19 -29.08 -16.97
N ARG A 135 -65.90 -28.10 -16.44
CA ARG A 135 -67.36 -28.02 -16.48
C ARG A 135 -67.88 -27.45 -17.81
N ILE A 136 -67.28 -26.42 -18.34
CA ILE A 136 -67.74 -25.75 -19.56
C ILE A 136 -67.41 -26.56 -20.80
N ARG A 137 -66.30 -27.23 -20.91
CA ARG A 137 -65.88 -27.99 -22.08
C ARG A 137 -66.91 -29.03 -22.52
N PRO A 138 -67.43 -29.93 -21.65
CA PRO A 138 -68.46 -30.91 -22.05
C PRO A 138 -69.83 -30.26 -22.35
N LEU A 139 -70.12 -29.08 -21.80
CA LEU A 139 -71.35 -28.33 -22.13
C LEU A 139 -71.25 -27.75 -23.54
N TYR A 140 -70.11 -27.25 -23.93
CA TYR A 140 -69.84 -26.77 -25.30
C TYR A 140 -69.95 -27.94 -26.30
N GLU A 141 -69.36 -29.06 -26.02
CA GLU A 141 -69.45 -30.28 -26.87
C GLU A 141 -70.92 -30.75 -27.10
N LYS A 142 -71.76 -30.45 -26.13
CA LYS A 142 -73.23 -30.79 -26.20
C LYS A 142 -74.05 -29.59 -26.74
N ASN A 143 -73.42 -28.54 -27.28
CA ASN A 143 -74.06 -27.29 -27.72
C ASN A 143 -74.87 -26.57 -26.62
N ALA A 144 -74.53 -26.76 -25.34
CA ALA A 144 -75.16 -26.12 -24.18
C ALA A 144 -74.36 -24.96 -23.59
N ALA A 145 -73.20 -24.62 -24.17
CA ALA A 145 -72.41 -23.42 -23.87
C ALA A 145 -71.95 -22.78 -25.19
N SER A 146 -71.63 -21.50 -25.17
CA SER A 146 -71.10 -20.78 -26.34
C SER A 146 -69.60 -20.99 -26.51
N GLN A 147 -69.10 -20.73 -27.74
CA GLN A 147 -67.65 -20.72 -28.00
C GLN A 147 -66.97 -19.65 -27.13
N LEU A 148 -67.60 -18.50 -26.93
CA LEU A 148 -67.07 -17.41 -26.08
C LEU A 148 -66.90 -17.88 -24.62
N ASP A 149 -67.84 -18.66 -24.09
CA ASP A 149 -67.73 -19.20 -22.74
C ASP A 149 -66.55 -20.15 -22.59
N LEU A 150 -66.34 -21.02 -23.60
CA LEU A 150 -65.19 -21.94 -23.62
C LEU A 150 -63.88 -21.17 -23.72
N ASP A 151 -63.77 -20.19 -24.62
CA ASP A 151 -62.55 -19.40 -24.82
C ASP A 151 -62.21 -18.57 -23.56
N ASN A 152 -63.22 -18.01 -22.89
CA ASN A 152 -63.03 -17.33 -21.60
C ASN A 152 -62.53 -18.25 -20.51
N ALA A 153 -63.06 -19.47 -20.43
CA ALA A 153 -62.64 -20.46 -19.43
C ALA A 153 -61.21 -20.96 -19.69
N ILE A 154 -60.80 -21.12 -20.95
CA ILE A 154 -59.44 -21.47 -21.34
C ILE A 154 -58.49 -20.33 -20.93
N ALA A 155 -58.80 -19.09 -21.33
CA ALA A 155 -57.98 -17.91 -21.03
C ALA A 155 -57.86 -17.68 -19.53
N ALA A 156 -58.95 -17.88 -18.76
CA ALA A 156 -58.88 -17.80 -17.29
C ALA A 156 -57.96 -18.84 -16.65
N TYR A 157 -58.02 -20.09 -17.17
CA TYR A 157 -57.13 -21.14 -16.69
C TYR A 157 -55.66 -20.84 -17.03
N GLU A 158 -55.35 -20.49 -18.28
CA GLU A 158 -54.00 -20.16 -18.72
C GLU A 158 -53.40 -19.00 -17.90
N THR A 159 -54.22 -17.97 -17.68
CA THR A 159 -53.81 -16.81 -16.84
C THR A 159 -53.50 -17.23 -15.41
N ALA A 160 -54.37 -18.10 -14.83
CA ALA A 160 -54.17 -18.58 -13.47
C ALA A 160 -52.91 -19.48 -13.34
N VAL A 161 -52.66 -20.34 -14.36
CA VAL A 161 -51.41 -21.17 -14.38
C VAL A 161 -50.18 -20.27 -14.52
N ALA A 162 -50.20 -19.25 -15.33
CA ALA A 162 -49.11 -18.27 -15.45
C ALA A 162 -48.86 -17.56 -14.11
N SER A 163 -49.92 -17.20 -13.37
CA SER A 163 -49.79 -16.60 -12.02
C SER A 163 -49.14 -17.51 -11.01
N VAL A 164 -49.43 -18.84 -11.07
CA VAL A 164 -48.75 -19.84 -10.24
C VAL A 164 -47.28 -19.88 -10.53
N GLY A 165 -46.88 -19.93 -11.80
CA GLY A 165 -45.45 -19.90 -12.18
C GLY A 165 -44.70 -18.64 -11.69
N MET A 166 -45.37 -17.48 -11.70
CA MET A 166 -44.80 -16.25 -11.13
C MET A 166 -44.61 -16.36 -9.61
N SER A 167 -45.63 -16.84 -8.90
CA SER A 167 -45.55 -16.98 -7.44
C SER A 167 -44.55 -18.07 -6.99
N GLU A 168 -44.34 -19.11 -7.80
CA GLU A 168 -43.28 -20.08 -7.58
C GLU A 168 -41.89 -19.43 -7.69
N ALA A 169 -41.65 -18.65 -8.73
CA ALA A 169 -40.38 -17.94 -8.90
C ALA A 169 -40.12 -16.93 -7.76
N ASP A 170 -41.17 -16.24 -7.30
CA ASP A 170 -41.09 -15.31 -6.16
C ASP A 170 -40.73 -16.03 -4.85
N LEU A 171 -41.29 -17.24 -4.65
CA LEU A 171 -41.00 -18.11 -3.49
C LEU A 171 -39.55 -18.57 -3.55
N ASP A 172 -39.10 -19.10 -4.69
CA ASP A 172 -37.74 -19.59 -4.89
C ASP A 172 -36.73 -18.46 -4.61
N GLN A 173 -36.99 -17.24 -5.09
CA GLN A 173 -36.15 -16.09 -4.79
C GLN A 173 -36.12 -15.80 -3.28
N ALA A 174 -37.25 -15.79 -2.61
CA ALA A 174 -37.32 -15.51 -1.18
C ALA A 174 -36.64 -16.61 -0.34
N GLU A 175 -36.70 -17.87 -0.76
CA GLU A 175 -36.00 -18.99 -0.09
C GLU A 175 -34.49 -18.94 -0.32
N GLN A 176 -34.00 -18.49 -1.49
CA GLN A 176 -32.56 -18.25 -1.75
C GLN A 176 -31.99 -17.09 -0.92
N GLU A 177 -32.81 -16.10 -0.58
CA GLU A 177 -32.42 -15.01 0.31
C GLU A 177 -32.41 -15.43 1.78
N LEU A 178 -33.19 -16.43 2.14
CA LEU A 178 -33.28 -16.98 3.51
C LEU A 178 -32.08 -17.87 3.85
N GLY A 179 -31.44 -18.50 2.89
CA GLY A 179 -30.29 -19.32 3.20
C GLY A 179 -29.93 -20.42 2.36
#